data_a614825bda3d1c218db98065e50f42b4
#
_entry.id   a614825bda3d1c218db98065e50f42b4
#
_cell.length_a   1.000
_cell.length_b   1.000
_cell.length_c   1.000
_cell.angle_alpha   90.00
_cell.angle_beta   90.00
_cell.angle_gamma   90.00
#
_symmetry.space_group_name_H-M   'P 1'
#
loop_
_entity.id
_entity.type
_entity.pdbx_description
1 polymer ?
#
loop_
_entity_poly.entity_id
_entity_poly.type
_entity_poly.pdbx_seq_one_letter_code
_entity_poly.pdbx_strand_id
1 'polypeptide(L)'
;MNVTAITGCALSAMVSALLAASPARGTSPPDGVVKGDLVRGHALYQSRCTACHSLDHSRIGPAHRGVFDRLAASVPGFDYSPALEHSGVRWTAANLNRWLTDPEAFIPGQKMGYQVSDPVDRRDIIAFLASPAAR
;
A
#
# COMPACT_ATOMS: atom_id res chain seq x y z
N MET A 1 -83.72 -2.86 36.04
CA MET A 1 -82.79 -1.76 35.94
C MET A 1 -81.35 -2.40 35.97
N ASN A 2 -80.79 -2.67 34.80
CA ASN A 2 -79.58 -3.47 34.65
C ASN A 2 -78.43 -2.58 34.32
N VAL A 3 -77.38 -2.65 35.12
CA VAL A 3 -76.12 -1.97 34.86
C VAL A 3 -75.13 -2.99 34.34
N THR A 4 -74.76 -2.85 33.07
CA THR A 4 -73.84 -3.74 32.40
C THR A 4 -72.39 -3.21 32.56
N ALA A 5 -71.55 -3.97 33.22
CA ALA A 5 -70.10 -3.67 33.36
C ALA A 5 -69.39 -4.02 32.08
N ILE A 6 -68.61 -3.07 31.55
CA ILE A 6 -67.70 -3.27 30.38
C ILE A 6 -66.28 -3.46 30.91
N THR A 7 -65.79 -4.68 30.72
CA THR A 7 -64.40 -5.05 31.07
C THR A 7 -63.43 -4.58 29.96
N GLY A 8 -62.62 -3.59 30.26
CA GLY A 8 -61.60 -3.12 29.36
C GLY A 8 -60.33 -4.08 29.31
N CYS A 9 -60.08 -4.63 28.14
CA CYS A 9 -58.90 -5.44 27.89
C CYS A 9 -57.72 -4.50 27.48
N ALA A 10 -56.72 -4.37 28.34
CA ALA A 10 -55.53 -3.61 28.07
C ALA A 10 -54.54 -4.47 27.24
N LEU A 11 -54.38 -4.14 25.96
CA LEU A 11 -53.31 -4.69 25.14
C LEU A 11 -52.00 -3.96 25.46
N SER A 12 -51.10 -4.66 26.17
CA SER A 12 -49.71 -4.21 26.32
C SER A 12 -48.92 -4.50 25.02
N ALA A 13 -48.62 -3.47 24.27
CA ALA A 13 -47.70 -3.56 23.12
C ALA A 13 -46.25 -3.58 23.60
N MET A 14 -45.63 -4.74 23.55
CA MET A 14 -44.15 -4.86 23.73
C MET A 14 -43.48 -4.34 22.49
N VAL A 15 -42.83 -3.18 22.59
CA VAL A 15 -41.93 -2.65 21.57
C VAL A 15 -40.55 -3.30 21.75
N SER A 16 -40.26 -4.30 20.94
CA SER A 16 -38.93 -4.90 20.88
C SER A 16 -37.99 -3.97 20.11
N ALA A 17 -37.12 -3.26 20.81
CA ALA A 17 -36.07 -2.47 20.21
C ALA A 17 -34.96 -3.41 19.65
N LEU A 18 -34.92 -3.60 18.32
CA LEU A 18 -33.80 -4.20 17.65
C LEU A 18 -32.61 -3.22 17.73
N LEU A 19 -31.63 -3.51 18.58
CA LEU A 19 -30.32 -2.87 18.49
C LEU A 19 -29.65 -3.36 17.21
N ALA A 20 -29.68 -2.55 16.16
CA ALA A 20 -28.86 -2.76 14.98
C ALA A 20 -27.38 -2.53 15.35
N ALA A 21 -26.61 -3.60 15.50
CA ALA A 21 -25.16 -3.52 15.62
C ALA A 21 -24.60 -2.99 14.30
N SER A 22 -24.15 -1.72 14.29
CA SER A 22 -23.43 -1.14 13.16
C SER A 22 -22.11 -1.90 12.99
N PRO A 23 -21.77 -2.37 11.77
CA PRO A 23 -20.46 -2.96 11.53
C PRO A 23 -19.39 -1.90 11.79
N ALA A 24 -18.41 -2.23 12.61
CA ALA A 24 -17.24 -1.40 12.85
C ALA A 24 -16.58 -1.09 11.51
N ARG A 25 -16.64 0.17 11.07
CA ARG A 25 -15.86 0.66 9.93
C ARG A 25 -14.40 0.49 10.31
N GLY A 26 -13.74 -0.50 9.67
CA GLY A 26 -12.29 -0.62 9.72
C GLY A 26 -11.71 0.71 9.25
N THR A 27 -11.09 1.46 10.14
CA THR A 27 -10.33 2.66 9.80
C THR A 27 -9.16 2.22 8.93
N SER A 28 -9.23 2.52 7.63
CA SER A 28 -8.06 2.44 6.76
C SER A 28 -6.96 3.31 7.38
N PRO A 29 -5.69 2.84 7.38
CA PRO A 29 -4.59 3.67 7.84
C PRO A 29 -4.57 4.98 7.05
N PRO A 30 -4.15 6.10 7.65
CA PRO A 30 -4.03 7.36 6.93
C PRO A 30 -3.13 7.17 5.70
N ASP A 31 -3.53 7.78 4.60
CA ASP A 31 -2.83 7.70 3.32
C ASP A 31 -1.33 7.96 3.50
N GLY A 32 -0.50 6.97 3.13
CA GLY A 32 0.96 7.05 3.21
C GLY A 32 1.63 6.12 4.22
N VAL A 33 0.91 5.45 5.13
CA VAL A 33 1.51 4.46 6.03
C VAL A 33 1.52 3.08 5.36
N VAL A 34 2.67 2.69 4.85
CA VAL A 34 2.90 1.33 4.36
C VAL A 34 3.19 0.42 5.56
N LYS A 35 2.33 -0.57 5.80
CA LYS A 35 2.56 -1.56 6.86
C LYS A 35 3.73 -2.46 6.48
N GLY A 36 4.74 -2.57 7.34
CA GLY A 36 5.90 -3.44 7.17
C GLY A 36 6.92 -3.22 8.29
N ASP A 37 7.89 -4.11 8.38
CA ASP A 37 9.00 -3.99 9.31
C ASP A 37 10.09 -3.10 8.68
N LEU A 38 10.28 -1.91 9.23
CA LEU A 38 11.25 -0.92 8.72
C LEU A 38 12.69 -1.36 8.90
N VAL A 39 13.02 -2.02 10.01
CA VAL A 39 14.38 -2.48 10.30
C VAL A 39 14.76 -3.61 9.35
N ARG A 40 13.88 -4.60 9.22
CA ARG A 40 14.05 -5.69 8.27
C ARG A 40 14.06 -5.19 6.83
N GLY A 41 13.17 -4.26 6.48
CA GLY A 41 13.11 -3.63 5.15
C GLY A 41 14.40 -2.89 4.79
N HIS A 42 15.00 -2.16 5.74
CA HIS A 42 16.32 -1.54 5.54
C HIS A 42 17.42 -2.58 5.31
N ALA A 43 17.49 -3.63 6.14
CA ALA A 43 18.46 -4.70 5.96
C ALA A 43 18.32 -5.43 4.60
N LEU A 44 17.08 -5.69 4.18
CA LEU A 44 16.79 -6.24 2.85
C LEU A 44 17.19 -5.29 1.71
N TYR A 45 16.90 -4.01 1.85
CA TYR A 45 17.34 -2.99 0.89
C TYR A 45 18.85 -2.97 0.76
N GLN A 46 19.59 -2.96 1.87
CA GLN A 46 21.05 -2.99 1.86
C GLN A 46 21.61 -4.24 1.19
N SER A 47 21.05 -5.41 1.47
CA SER A 47 21.58 -6.67 0.93
C SER A 47 21.19 -6.94 -0.52
N ARG A 48 20.06 -6.42 -0.99
CA ARG A 48 19.47 -6.79 -2.29
C ARG A 48 19.47 -5.66 -3.32
N CYS A 49 19.47 -4.40 -2.89
CA CYS A 49 19.27 -3.27 -3.80
C CYS A 49 20.56 -2.48 -4.01
N THR A 50 21.45 -2.42 -3.01
CA THR A 50 22.62 -1.52 -3.05
C THR A 50 23.74 -1.96 -4.00
N ALA A 51 23.72 -3.17 -4.53
CA ALA A 51 24.59 -3.56 -5.62
C ALA A 51 24.37 -2.69 -6.87
N CYS A 52 23.10 -2.32 -7.15
CA CYS A 52 22.72 -1.56 -8.35
C CYS A 52 22.25 -0.14 -8.05
N HIS A 53 21.71 0.11 -6.87
CA HIS A 53 21.12 1.40 -6.48
C HIS A 53 21.83 2.00 -5.26
N SER A 54 21.63 3.29 -5.02
CA SER A 54 21.82 3.88 -3.70
C SER A 54 20.64 4.83 -3.39
N LEU A 55 20.56 5.33 -2.17
CA LEU A 55 19.57 6.35 -1.88
C LEU A 55 19.93 7.66 -2.60
N ASP A 56 21.17 8.10 -2.54
CA ASP A 56 21.57 9.46 -2.90
C ASP A 56 22.16 9.60 -4.30
N HIS A 57 22.65 8.50 -4.88
CA HIS A 57 23.35 8.54 -6.18
C HIS A 57 22.79 7.48 -7.13
N SER A 58 22.68 7.84 -8.39
CA SER A 58 22.49 6.86 -9.48
C SER A 58 23.77 6.04 -9.66
N ARG A 59 23.58 4.74 -9.89
CA ARG A 59 24.65 3.76 -10.16
C ARG A 59 24.28 2.99 -11.43
N ILE A 60 24.24 1.66 -11.39
CA ILE A 60 23.66 0.83 -12.46
C ILE A 60 22.17 1.15 -12.61
N GLY A 61 21.48 1.34 -11.49
CA GLY A 61 20.09 1.84 -11.41
C GLY A 61 20.02 3.27 -10.87
N PRO A 62 18.84 3.92 -10.98
CA PRO A 62 18.64 5.28 -10.51
C PRO A 62 18.68 5.38 -8.98
N ALA A 63 18.92 6.60 -8.48
CA ALA A 63 18.84 6.92 -7.05
C ALA A 63 17.43 6.69 -6.50
N HIS A 64 17.34 6.15 -5.27
CA HIS A 64 16.08 5.78 -4.64
C HIS A 64 15.56 6.79 -3.60
N ARG A 65 16.32 7.83 -3.23
CA ARG A 65 15.81 8.83 -2.28
C ARG A 65 14.52 9.45 -2.79
N GLY A 66 13.46 9.38 -1.97
CA GLY A 66 12.13 9.83 -2.33
C GLY A 66 11.48 9.05 -3.47
N VAL A 67 11.90 7.80 -3.71
CA VAL A 67 11.29 6.97 -4.77
C VAL A 67 9.81 6.69 -4.51
N PHE A 68 9.44 6.48 -3.25
CA PHE A 68 8.05 6.25 -2.88
C PHE A 68 7.18 7.44 -3.30
N ASP A 69 6.09 7.15 -4.02
CA ASP A 69 5.14 8.11 -4.59
C ASP A 69 5.71 9.08 -5.64
N ARG A 70 6.93 8.83 -6.14
CA ARG A 70 7.56 9.56 -7.25
C ARG A 70 7.12 8.99 -8.60
N LEU A 71 7.10 9.79 -9.66
CA LEU A 71 6.93 9.30 -11.03
C LEU A 71 8.13 8.44 -11.45
N ALA A 72 7.87 7.37 -12.19
CA ALA A 72 8.93 6.60 -12.83
C ALA A 72 9.73 7.48 -13.79
N ALA A 73 10.97 7.10 -14.05
CA ALA A 73 11.89 7.79 -14.96
C ALA A 73 12.11 9.28 -14.66
N SER A 74 11.99 9.72 -13.40
CA SER A 74 12.07 11.14 -13.03
C SER A 74 13.36 11.57 -12.35
N VAL A 75 14.37 10.69 -12.20
CA VAL A 75 15.68 11.10 -11.69
C VAL A 75 16.45 11.80 -12.81
N PRO A 76 16.85 13.07 -12.61
CA PRO A 76 17.54 13.82 -13.63
C PRO A 76 18.85 13.15 -14.07
N GLY A 77 19.11 13.12 -15.38
CA GLY A 77 20.36 12.64 -15.97
C GLY A 77 20.58 11.12 -15.91
N PHE A 78 19.59 10.33 -15.49
CA PHE A 78 19.68 8.87 -15.58
C PHE A 78 19.09 8.37 -16.90
N ASP A 79 19.82 7.45 -17.58
CA ASP A 79 19.40 6.84 -18.85
C ASP A 79 18.39 5.70 -18.60
N TYR A 80 17.14 6.02 -18.71
CA TYR A 80 16.05 5.05 -18.55
C TYR A 80 15.78 4.26 -19.85
N SER A 81 15.01 3.18 -19.76
CA SER A 81 14.44 2.56 -20.95
C SER A 81 13.27 3.41 -21.46
N PRO A 82 13.05 3.47 -22.82
CA PRO A 82 11.88 4.13 -23.37
C PRO A 82 10.55 3.61 -22.77
N ALA A 83 10.50 2.31 -22.46
CA ALA A 83 9.34 1.71 -21.82
C ALA A 83 9.04 2.33 -20.44
N LEU A 84 10.07 2.59 -19.64
CA LEU A 84 9.90 3.19 -18.31
C LEU A 84 9.58 4.69 -18.43
N GLU A 85 10.22 5.40 -19.35
CA GLU A 85 9.98 6.84 -19.62
C GLU A 85 8.52 7.11 -20.04
N HIS A 86 7.95 6.25 -20.87
CA HIS A 86 6.58 6.39 -21.35
C HIS A 86 5.52 5.72 -20.46
N SER A 87 5.92 5.06 -19.37
CA SER A 87 5.00 4.27 -18.54
C SER A 87 3.97 5.13 -17.79
N GLY A 88 4.30 6.37 -17.44
CA GLY A 88 3.47 7.23 -16.60
C GLY A 88 3.24 6.67 -15.17
N VAL A 89 3.96 5.63 -14.78
CA VAL A 89 3.79 4.94 -13.49
C VAL A 89 4.25 5.83 -12.34
N ARG A 90 3.43 5.89 -11.28
CA ARG A 90 3.83 6.45 -9.99
C ARG A 90 4.19 5.29 -9.04
N TRP A 91 5.28 5.43 -8.31
CA TRP A 91 5.79 4.39 -7.41
C TRP A 91 5.01 4.29 -6.10
N THR A 92 3.69 4.10 -6.19
CA THR A 92 2.84 3.76 -5.05
C THR A 92 3.23 2.40 -4.46
N ALA A 93 2.76 2.09 -3.25
CA ALA A 93 3.01 0.77 -2.64
C ALA A 93 2.54 -0.39 -3.55
N ALA A 94 1.39 -0.24 -4.19
CA ALA A 94 0.84 -1.25 -5.11
C ALA A 94 1.73 -1.43 -6.36
N ASN A 95 2.18 -0.34 -6.97
CA ASN A 95 3.02 -0.39 -8.16
C ASN A 95 4.43 -0.87 -7.84
N LEU A 96 5.01 -0.48 -6.70
CA LEU A 96 6.27 -1.04 -6.22
C LEU A 96 6.16 -2.54 -5.96
N ASN A 97 5.06 -3.01 -5.38
CA ASN A 97 4.86 -4.45 -5.20
C ASN A 97 4.80 -5.19 -6.54
N ARG A 98 4.07 -4.68 -7.53
CA ARG A 98 4.03 -5.27 -8.89
C ARG A 98 5.40 -5.26 -9.55
N TRP A 99 6.10 -4.12 -9.48
CA TRP A 99 7.44 -3.95 -10.03
C TRP A 99 8.45 -4.93 -9.42
N LEU A 100 8.48 -5.05 -8.09
CA LEU A 100 9.39 -5.96 -7.41
C LEU A 100 9.00 -7.44 -7.58
N THR A 101 7.75 -7.74 -7.92
CA THR A 101 7.31 -9.11 -8.22
C THR A 101 7.84 -9.56 -9.57
N ASP A 102 7.60 -8.78 -10.61
CA ASP A 102 8.06 -9.05 -11.97
C ASP A 102 8.09 -7.73 -12.76
N PRO A 103 9.27 -7.10 -12.88
CA PRO A 103 9.42 -5.85 -13.59
C PRO A 103 9.03 -5.96 -15.08
N GLU A 104 9.37 -7.07 -15.73
CA GLU A 104 9.10 -7.24 -17.16
C GLU A 104 7.62 -7.47 -17.43
N ALA A 105 6.92 -8.23 -16.59
CA ALA A 105 5.47 -8.39 -16.69
C ALA A 105 4.72 -7.09 -16.39
N PHE A 106 5.29 -6.20 -15.57
CA PHE A 106 4.67 -4.94 -15.20
C PHE A 106 4.91 -3.82 -16.24
N ILE A 107 6.13 -3.69 -16.74
CA ILE A 107 6.52 -2.70 -17.77
C ILE A 107 7.43 -3.39 -18.79
N PRO A 108 6.88 -4.04 -19.81
CA PRO A 108 7.66 -4.77 -20.80
C PRO A 108 8.68 -3.85 -21.51
N GLY A 109 9.93 -4.32 -21.64
CA GLY A 109 11.02 -3.55 -22.24
C GLY A 109 11.77 -2.63 -21.27
N GLN A 110 11.55 -2.80 -19.97
CA GLN A 110 12.34 -2.16 -18.92
C GLN A 110 13.77 -2.76 -18.84
N LYS A 111 14.67 -2.19 -18.02
CA LYS A 111 16.08 -2.65 -17.90
C LYS A 111 16.41 -3.32 -16.55
N MET A 112 15.48 -3.42 -15.57
CA MET A 112 15.73 -3.98 -14.25
C MET A 112 15.43 -5.49 -14.21
N GLY A 113 16.42 -6.33 -14.34
CA GLY A 113 16.27 -7.80 -14.34
C GLY A 113 16.18 -8.46 -12.95
N TYR A 114 15.80 -7.72 -11.88
CA TYR A 114 15.79 -8.23 -10.52
C TYR A 114 14.36 -8.35 -9.97
N GLN A 115 14.09 -9.48 -9.31
CA GLN A 115 12.80 -9.80 -8.70
C GLN A 115 12.95 -10.11 -7.21
N VAL A 116 11.94 -9.80 -6.41
CA VAL A 116 11.82 -10.18 -5.01
C VAL A 116 10.62 -11.12 -4.89
N SER A 117 10.87 -12.43 -4.87
CA SER A 117 9.81 -13.45 -4.91
C SER A 117 8.94 -13.48 -3.65
N ASP A 118 9.55 -13.26 -2.47
CA ASP A 118 8.85 -13.29 -1.18
C ASP A 118 7.97 -12.03 -0.99
N PRO A 119 6.65 -12.17 -0.80
CA PRO A 119 5.77 -11.03 -0.62
C PRO A 119 5.99 -10.28 0.71
N VAL A 120 6.50 -10.94 1.75
CA VAL A 120 6.82 -10.30 3.03
C VAL A 120 8.06 -9.43 2.87
N ASP A 121 9.08 -9.91 2.15
CA ASP A 121 10.27 -9.13 1.83
C ASP A 121 9.92 -7.88 1.00
N ARG A 122 9.05 -8.03 -0.02
CA ARG A 122 8.59 -6.89 -0.82
C ARG A 122 7.89 -5.84 0.04
N ARG A 123 6.97 -6.29 0.90
CA ARG A 123 6.23 -5.41 1.81
C ARG A 123 7.19 -4.60 2.70
N ASP A 124 8.18 -5.26 3.30
CA ASP A 124 9.10 -4.62 4.25
C ASP A 124 10.07 -3.68 3.52
N ILE A 125 10.57 -4.04 2.34
CA ILE A 125 11.35 -3.14 1.47
C ILE A 125 10.52 -1.90 1.10
N ILE A 126 9.28 -2.05 0.70
CA ILE A 126 8.40 -0.94 0.34
C ILE A 126 8.14 -0.04 1.55
N ALA A 127 7.92 -0.62 2.73
CA ALA A 127 7.77 0.15 3.97
C ALA A 127 9.01 0.99 4.27
N PHE A 128 10.22 0.43 4.11
CA PHE A 128 11.46 1.18 4.24
C PHE A 128 11.55 2.32 3.21
N LEU A 129 11.28 2.06 1.93
CA LEU A 129 11.31 3.08 0.87
C LEU A 129 10.30 4.21 1.10
N ALA A 130 9.18 3.92 1.77
CA ALA A 130 8.18 4.92 2.15
C ALA A 130 8.53 5.69 3.42
N SER A 131 9.53 5.23 4.18
CA SER A 131 9.90 5.82 5.48
C SER A 131 10.68 7.14 5.33
N PRO A 132 10.72 7.96 6.39
CA PRO A 132 11.55 9.17 6.41
C PRO A 132 13.04 8.93 6.15
N ALA A 133 13.55 7.74 6.46
CA ALA A 133 14.96 7.39 6.24
C ALA A 133 15.34 7.27 4.75
N ALA A 134 14.36 7.01 3.88
CA ALA A 134 14.55 6.87 2.43
C ALA A 134 13.94 8.03 1.61
N ARG A 135 13.34 9.02 2.28
CA ARG A 135 12.76 10.23 1.65
C ARG A 135 13.73 11.38 1.56
#